data_b1e409f03105ec0c15853d6e16925d8f
#
_entry.id   b1e409f03105ec0c15853d6e16925d8f
#
_cell.length_a   1.000
_cell.length_b   1.000
_cell.length_c   1.000
_cell.angle_alpha   90.00
_cell.angle_beta   90.00
_cell.angle_gamma   90.00
#
_symmetry.space_group_name_H-M   'P 1'
#
loop_
_entity.id
_entity.type
_entity.pdbx_description
1 polymer ?
#
loop_
_entity_poly.entity_id
_entity_poly.type
_entity_poly.pdbx_seq_one_letter_code
_entity_poly.pdbx_strand_id
1 'polypeptide(L)'
;MNIKAASLTPEQALAELEARYEASVTALRKAIGDYIDHNTLPDTEARAEGLFVYPQLSVSWDGADHKALKTRAWGRFTHAGCYTTTITNPKLFRNYLLEQLTLLYQDYGANISVELSQHEIPYPYVIDGSTLTLDRSMSAGLTRYFPTTELSQIGDETADGLYHPTEFYPLSHFDARRVDFSLARLRHYTGTPAEHFQPYVLFTNYTRYVDEFVSWGCSQILDPDSPYIALSCAGGIWITAETEAPEQAISDLEWKKHQMPAWHLITHNGKGITLINIGVGPANAKTICDHLAVLRPDVWLMIGHCGGLRESQAIGDYVLAHAYLRDDHVLDAVLPPDIPIPSIAEVQRALYDATKQVSGMPGEEVKQRLRTGTVVTTDDRNWELRYSASALRFNLSRAVAIDMESATIAAQGYRFRVPYGTLLCVSDKPLHGEIKLPGQANRFYEGAISEHLQIGIRAIDLLRAEGDHMHSRKLRTFNEPPFR
;
A
#
# COMPACT_ATOMS: atom_id res chain seq x y z
N MET A 1 13.59 -37.92 21.37
CA MET A 1 12.47 -38.30 20.48
C MET A 1 11.57 -37.09 20.33
N ASN A 2 11.80 -36.25 19.31
CA ASN A 2 10.90 -35.15 19.03
C ASN A 2 9.63 -35.76 18.41
N ILE A 3 8.54 -35.70 19.12
CA ILE A 3 7.21 -35.93 18.56
C ILE A 3 7.03 -34.81 17.52
N LYS A 4 7.17 -35.15 16.22
CA LYS A 4 6.77 -34.21 15.17
C LYS A 4 5.29 -33.89 15.42
N ALA A 5 5.00 -32.68 15.83
CA ALA A 5 3.62 -32.20 15.85
C ALA A 5 3.01 -32.49 14.46
N ALA A 6 1.78 -32.99 14.43
CA ALA A 6 1.11 -33.27 13.17
C ALA A 6 1.02 -31.98 12.36
N SER A 7 1.39 -32.06 11.06
CA SER A 7 1.29 -30.89 10.16
C SER A 7 -0.17 -30.46 10.09
N LEU A 8 -0.39 -29.16 10.27
CA LEU A 8 -1.73 -28.56 10.10
C LEU A 8 -2.07 -28.41 8.61
N THR A 9 -3.36 -28.50 8.26
CA THR A 9 -3.80 -28.01 6.95
C THR A 9 -3.78 -26.47 6.94
N PRO A 10 -3.78 -25.84 5.75
CA PRO A 10 -3.85 -24.37 5.65
C PRO A 10 -5.01 -23.75 6.45
N GLU A 11 -6.18 -24.36 6.40
CA GLU A 11 -7.39 -23.91 7.11
C GLU A 11 -7.24 -24.08 8.63
N GLN A 12 -6.65 -25.19 9.08
CA GLN A 12 -6.39 -25.46 10.51
C GLN A 12 -5.35 -24.45 11.04
N ALA A 13 -4.29 -24.20 10.29
CA ALA A 13 -3.26 -23.23 10.67
C ALA A 13 -3.84 -21.82 10.79
N LEU A 14 -4.70 -21.42 9.85
CA LEU A 14 -5.36 -20.13 9.90
C LEU A 14 -6.31 -20.02 11.12
N ALA A 15 -7.11 -21.04 11.39
CA ALA A 15 -7.99 -21.05 12.55
C ALA A 15 -7.20 -20.97 13.87
N GLU A 16 -6.07 -21.65 13.95
CA GLU A 16 -5.17 -21.61 15.12
C GLU A 16 -4.51 -20.23 15.29
N LEU A 17 -4.07 -19.60 14.18
CA LEU A 17 -3.55 -18.24 14.20
C LEU A 17 -4.61 -17.24 14.70
N GLU A 18 -5.84 -17.34 14.22
CA GLU A 18 -6.96 -16.49 14.64
C GLU A 18 -7.27 -16.67 16.13
N ALA A 19 -7.37 -17.92 16.59
CA ALA A 19 -7.69 -18.23 17.97
C ALA A 19 -6.62 -17.72 18.95
N ARG A 20 -5.33 -17.96 18.64
CA ARG A 20 -4.21 -17.49 19.48
C ARG A 20 -4.11 -15.98 19.51
N TYR A 21 -4.19 -15.32 18.36
CA TYR A 21 -4.15 -13.85 18.29
C TYR A 21 -5.28 -13.21 19.09
N GLU A 22 -6.51 -13.73 18.93
CA GLU A 22 -7.68 -13.21 19.64
C GLU A 22 -7.58 -13.42 21.17
N ALA A 23 -7.07 -14.58 21.60
CA ALA A 23 -6.80 -14.86 23.01
C ALA A 23 -5.80 -13.85 23.60
N SER A 24 -4.66 -13.62 22.92
CA SER A 24 -3.63 -12.71 23.37
C SER A 24 -4.14 -11.24 23.43
N VAL A 25 -4.84 -10.79 22.39
CA VAL A 25 -5.42 -9.43 22.35
C VAL A 25 -6.47 -9.25 23.43
N THR A 26 -7.33 -10.24 23.66
CA THR A 26 -8.37 -10.18 24.69
C THR A 26 -7.76 -10.13 26.09
N ALA A 27 -6.74 -10.97 26.34
CA ALA A 27 -6.03 -10.97 27.62
C ALA A 27 -5.32 -9.64 27.88
N LEU A 28 -4.65 -9.08 26.88
CA LEU A 28 -3.95 -7.79 26.98
C LEU A 28 -4.95 -6.64 27.20
N ARG A 29 -6.07 -6.60 26.49
CA ARG A 29 -7.14 -5.61 26.69
C ARG A 29 -7.71 -5.67 28.10
N LYS A 30 -7.97 -6.89 28.60
CA LYS A 30 -8.44 -7.09 29.96
C LYS A 30 -7.43 -6.56 30.99
N ALA A 31 -6.16 -6.93 30.85
CA ALA A 31 -5.12 -6.49 31.78
C ALA A 31 -4.95 -4.96 31.77
N ILE A 32 -5.06 -4.31 30.61
CA ILE A 32 -5.04 -2.85 30.49
C ILE A 32 -6.27 -2.24 31.21
N GLY A 33 -7.47 -2.79 31.00
CA GLY A 33 -8.68 -2.36 31.70
C GLY A 33 -8.55 -2.49 33.22
N ASP A 34 -8.11 -3.65 33.70
CA ASP A 34 -7.89 -3.91 35.14
C ASP A 34 -6.85 -2.93 35.74
N TYR A 35 -5.83 -2.55 34.96
CA TYR A 35 -4.87 -1.55 35.39
C TYR A 35 -5.48 -0.12 35.48
N ILE A 36 -6.24 0.27 34.45
CA ILE A 36 -6.87 1.60 34.39
C ILE A 36 -7.91 1.75 35.50
N ASP A 37 -8.77 0.76 35.69
CA ASP A 37 -9.92 0.83 36.59
C ASP A 37 -9.54 0.55 38.05
N HIS A 38 -8.55 -0.34 38.28
CA HIS A 38 -8.26 -0.87 39.61
C HIS A 38 -6.78 -0.78 40.01
N ASN A 39 -5.92 -0.22 39.16
CA ASN A 39 -4.46 -0.20 39.31
C ASN A 39 -3.84 -1.61 39.54
N THR A 40 -4.47 -2.63 38.95
CA THR A 40 -4.01 -4.02 39.03
C THR A 40 -2.92 -4.23 38.02
N LEU A 41 -1.72 -4.63 38.44
CA LEU A 41 -0.60 -4.92 37.53
C LEU A 41 -0.85 -6.24 36.77
N PRO A 42 -0.33 -6.36 35.52
CA PRO A 42 -0.42 -7.59 34.79
C PRO A 42 0.32 -8.74 35.51
N ASP A 43 -0.25 -9.92 35.45
CA ASP A 43 0.33 -11.14 36.04
C ASP A 43 1.66 -11.48 35.33
N THR A 44 2.75 -11.50 36.10
CA THR A 44 4.10 -11.72 35.58
C THR A 44 4.35 -13.17 35.18
N GLU A 45 3.71 -14.16 35.85
CA GLU A 45 3.85 -15.58 35.51
C GLU A 45 3.11 -15.89 34.21
N ALA A 46 1.84 -15.49 34.10
CA ALA A 46 1.05 -15.63 32.87
C ALA A 46 1.68 -14.89 31.69
N ARG A 47 2.30 -13.74 31.93
CA ARG A 47 3.05 -13.02 30.90
C ARG A 47 4.29 -13.78 30.44
N ALA A 48 5.02 -14.39 31.37
CA ALA A 48 6.18 -15.23 31.04
C ALA A 48 5.79 -16.52 30.28
N GLU A 49 4.56 -17.01 30.49
CA GLU A 49 3.99 -18.14 29.74
C GLU A 49 3.47 -17.75 28.35
N GLY A 50 3.57 -16.47 27.96
CA GLY A 50 3.22 -16.00 26.63
C GLY A 50 1.78 -15.51 26.48
N LEU A 51 1.17 -14.97 27.55
CA LEU A 51 -0.22 -14.50 27.52
C LEU A 51 -0.48 -13.36 26.53
N PHE A 52 0.54 -12.54 26.24
CA PHE A 52 0.41 -11.34 25.40
C PHE A 52 1.21 -11.41 24.09
N VAL A 53 1.65 -12.59 23.67
CA VAL A 53 2.53 -12.71 22.50
C VAL A 53 1.76 -12.86 21.19
N TYR A 54 2.40 -12.46 20.09
CA TYR A 54 1.90 -12.80 18.77
C TYR A 54 1.97 -14.33 18.52
N PRO A 55 1.05 -14.91 17.77
CA PRO A 55 1.24 -16.25 17.23
C PRO A 55 2.37 -16.25 16.19
N GLN A 56 3.14 -17.33 16.18
CA GLN A 56 4.19 -17.59 15.20
C GLN A 56 3.75 -18.67 14.23
N LEU A 57 3.78 -18.35 12.95
CA LEU A 57 3.64 -19.32 11.87
C LEU A 57 5.02 -19.90 11.56
N SER A 58 5.10 -21.23 11.50
CA SER A 58 6.32 -21.94 11.11
C SER A 58 6.00 -22.91 9.98
N VAL A 59 6.78 -22.83 8.90
CA VAL A 59 6.63 -23.68 7.72
C VAL A 59 7.97 -24.32 7.44
N SER A 60 8.05 -25.67 7.49
CA SER A 60 9.27 -26.40 7.24
C SER A 60 9.20 -27.24 5.99
N TRP A 61 10.30 -27.23 5.24
CA TRP A 61 10.49 -28.03 4.04
C TRP A 61 11.83 -28.77 4.11
N ASP A 62 11.84 -30.04 3.76
CA ASP A 62 13.00 -30.93 3.83
C ASP A 62 13.89 -30.91 2.58
N GLY A 63 13.52 -30.15 1.57
CA GLY A 63 14.25 -30.07 0.29
C GLY A 63 13.86 -31.19 -0.70
N ALA A 64 12.86 -32.02 -0.38
CA ALA A 64 12.40 -33.05 -1.31
C ALA A 64 11.88 -32.40 -2.61
N ASP A 65 12.25 -33.03 -3.74
CA ASP A 65 11.87 -32.49 -5.05
C ASP A 65 10.40 -32.80 -5.34
N HIS A 66 9.53 -31.97 -4.81
CA HIS A 66 8.14 -31.96 -5.22
C HIS A 66 8.04 -31.23 -6.57
N LYS A 67 7.18 -31.68 -7.45
CA LYS A 67 6.91 -31.05 -8.74
C LYS A 67 6.27 -29.67 -8.55
N ALA A 68 7.03 -28.74 -7.98
CA ALA A 68 6.57 -27.38 -7.79
C ALA A 68 6.12 -26.82 -9.14
N LEU A 69 4.88 -26.38 -9.21
CA LEU A 69 4.37 -25.69 -10.38
C LEU A 69 5.16 -24.39 -10.52
N LYS A 70 6.14 -24.38 -11.42
CA LYS A 70 7.08 -23.27 -11.65
C LYS A 70 6.41 -21.95 -12.07
N THR A 71 5.09 -21.94 -12.13
CA THR A 71 4.30 -20.81 -12.66
C THR A 71 3.82 -19.84 -11.58
N ARG A 72 3.91 -20.19 -10.28
CA ARG A 72 3.40 -19.34 -9.20
C ARG A 72 4.41 -18.27 -8.80
N ALA A 73 3.92 -17.06 -8.53
CA ALA A 73 4.75 -15.87 -8.35
C ALA A 73 5.37 -15.74 -6.94
N TRP A 74 4.81 -16.39 -5.96
CA TRP A 74 5.19 -16.38 -4.54
C TRP A 74 4.95 -17.78 -3.94
N GLY A 75 5.24 -17.98 -2.66
CA GLY A 75 5.19 -19.28 -2.03
C GLY A 75 6.30 -20.18 -2.55
N ARG A 76 7.55 -19.69 -2.58
CA ARG A 76 8.67 -20.37 -3.22
C ARG A 76 9.79 -20.63 -2.22
N PHE A 77 10.06 -21.92 -1.94
CA PHE A 77 11.27 -22.32 -1.21
C PHE A 77 12.44 -22.45 -2.18
N THR A 78 13.60 -21.97 -1.74
CA THR A 78 14.88 -22.11 -2.44
C THR A 78 15.84 -23.04 -1.73
N HIS A 79 15.67 -23.22 -0.42
CA HIS A 79 16.50 -24.07 0.43
C HIS A 79 15.65 -24.85 1.40
N ALA A 80 16.09 -26.06 1.76
CA ALA A 80 15.50 -26.81 2.87
C ALA A 80 15.71 -26.02 4.17
N GLY A 81 14.69 -26.01 5.02
CA GLY A 81 14.78 -25.28 6.28
C GLY A 81 13.42 -25.08 6.95
N CYS A 82 13.45 -24.36 8.06
CA CYS A 82 12.27 -23.91 8.77
C CYS A 82 12.15 -22.38 8.60
N TYR A 83 11.06 -21.95 8.02
CA TYR A 83 10.74 -20.56 7.75
C TYR A 83 9.70 -20.10 8.74
N THR A 84 9.92 -18.98 9.40
CA THR A 84 9.05 -18.48 10.47
C THR A 84 8.64 -17.04 10.24
N THR A 85 7.47 -16.67 10.74
CA THR A 85 7.05 -15.27 10.87
C THR A 85 6.02 -15.15 11.99
N THR A 86 6.00 -14.02 12.66
CA THR A 86 4.92 -13.65 13.57
C THR A 86 3.75 -13.07 12.77
N ILE A 87 2.53 -13.35 13.20
CA ILE A 87 1.31 -12.90 12.51
C ILE A 87 0.50 -12.00 13.44
N THR A 88 0.12 -10.84 12.92
CA THR A 88 -0.90 -9.97 13.53
C THR A 88 -2.17 -9.96 12.68
N ASN A 89 -3.29 -9.68 13.30
CA ASN A 89 -4.61 -9.52 12.68
C ASN A 89 -4.90 -10.56 11.55
N PRO A 90 -4.83 -11.87 11.83
CA PRO A 90 -4.94 -12.89 10.80
C PRO A 90 -6.30 -12.87 10.07
N LYS A 91 -7.36 -12.29 10.67
CA LYS A 91 -8.65 -12.09 10.00
C LYS A 91 -8.55 -11.08 8.86
N LEU A 92 -7.82 -9.98 9.03
CA LEU A 92 -7.56 -8.99 7.97
C LEU A 92 -6.82 -9.63 6.78
N PHE A 93 -5.85 -10.51 7.08
CA PHE A 93 -5.01 -11.16 6.08
C PHE A 93 -5.50 -12.55 5.67
N ARG A 94 -6.73 -12.93 6.02
CA ARG A 94 -7.26 -14.28 5.86
C ARG A 94 -7.06 -14.86 4.45
N ASN A 95 -7.50 -14.16 3.43
CA ASN A 95 -7.43 -14.61 2.04
C ASN A 95 -5.98 -14.77 1.58
N TYR A 96 -5.13 -13.83 1.93
CA TYR A 96 -3.69 -13.87 1.64
C TYR A 96 -3.01 -15.06 2.32
N LEU A 97 -3.24 -15.24 3.62
CA LEU A 97 -2.63 -16.34 4.39
C LEU A 97 -3.08 -17.71 3.86
N LEU A 98 -4.37 -17.86 3.59
CA LEU A 98 -4.92 -19.11 3.07
C LEU A 98 -4.33 -19.44 1.69
N GLU A 99 -4.26 -18.47 0.78
CA GLU A 99 -3.63 -18.64 -0.54
C GLU A 99 -2.18 -19.08 -0.42
N GLN A 100 -1.37 -18.36 0.36
CA GLN A 100 0.04 -18.64 0.51
C GLN A 100 0.31 -19.99 1.16
N LEU A 101 -0.39 -20.32 2.25
CA LEU A 101 -0.27 -21.61 2.92
C LEU A 101 -0.69 -22.76 2.02
N THR A 102 -1.76 -22.58 1.25
CA THR A 102 -2.22 -23.60 0.28
C THR A 102 -1.16 -23.87 -0.78
N LEU A 103 -0.52 -22.82 -1.30
CA LEU A 103 0.57 -22.94 -2.29
C LEU A 103 1.77 -23.72 -1.71
N LEU A 104 2.21 -23.38 -0.50
CA LEU A 104 3.34 -24.03 0.13
C LEU A 104 3.01 -25.48 0.50
N TYR A 105 1.80 -25.76 0.97
CA TYR A 105 1.35 -27.10 1.32
C TYR A 105 1.22 -28.00 0.10
N GLN A 106 0.58 -27.52 -0.98
CA GLN A 106 0.31 -28.30 -2.19
C GLN A 106 1.55 -28.50 -3.05
N ASP A 107 2.34 -27.43 -3.24
CA ASP A 107 3.46 -27.43 -4.19
C ASP A 107 4.74 -28.04 -3.59
N TYR A 108 4.91 -27.99 -2.26
CA TYR A 108 6.12 -28.45 -1.58
C TYR A 108 5.90 -29.58 -0.57
N GLY A 109 4.65 -29.93 -0.25
CA GLY A 109 4.38 -30.84 0.86
C GLY A 109 4.91 -30.31 2.20
N ALA A 110 4.95 -28.97 2.35
CA ALA A 110 5.54 -28.33 3.50
C ALA A 110 4.75 -28.65 4.79
N ASN A 111 5.46 -28.82 5.90
CA ASN A 111 4.84 -28.99 7.22
C ASN A 111 4.53 -27.62 7.82
N ILE A 112 3.31 -27.42 8.25
CA ILE A 112 2.82 -26.17 8.83
C ILE A 112 2.55 -26.38 10.32
N SER A 113 3.04 -25.47 11.17
CA SER A 113 2.72 -25.40 12.59
C SER A 113 2.49 -23.97 13.05
N VAL A 114 1.73 -23.81 14.13
CA VAL A 114 1.48 -22.53 14.78
C VAL A 114 1.86 -22.63 16.24
N GLU A 115 2.68 -21.72 16.71
CA GLU A 115 3.25 -21.69 18.05
C GLU A 115 3.07 -20.31 18.69
N LEU A 116 3.40 -20.17 19.96
CA LEU A 116 3.54 -18.86 20.61
C LEU A 116 4.91 -18.30 20.25
N SER A 117 4.96 -17.03 19.85
CA SER A 117 6.23 -16.35 19.62
C SER A 117 6.86 -15.89 20.94
N GLN A 118 8.06 -15.33 20.84
CA GLN A 118 8.73 -14.64 21.96
C GLN A 118 8.46 -13.13 21.97
N HIS A 119 7.57 -12.65 21.10
CA HIS A 119 7.34 -11.22 20.89
C HIS A 119 5.95 -10.83 21.37
N GLU A 120 5.92 -10.01 22.41
CA GLU A 120 4.66 -9.49 22.95
C GLU A 120 4.03 -8.45 22.02
N ILE A 121 2.70 -8.40 22.04
CA ILE A 121 1.92 -7.40 21.30
C ILE A 121 2.01 -6.07 22.05
N PRO A 122 2.53 -4.99 21.44
CA PRO A 122 2.60 -3.69 22.09
C PRO A 122 1.20 -3.14 22.40
N TYR A 123 1.01 -2.65 23.63
CA TYR A 123 -0.29 -2.18 24.10
C TYR A 123 -0.92 -1.08 23.22
N PRO A 124 -0.18 -0.16 22.59
CA PRO A 124 -0.79 0.88 21.76
C PRO A 124 -1.62 0.33 20.61
N TYR A 125 -1.23 -0.81 20.04
CA TYR A 125 -1.96 -1.41 18.91
C TYR A 125 -3.26 -2.10 19.32
N VAL A 126 -3.39 -2.44 20.60
CA VAL A 126 -4.58 -3.09 21.15
C VAL A 126 -5.63 -2.08 21.58
N ILE A 127 -5.22 -0.90 22.04
CA ILE A 127 -6.12 0.19 22.45
C ILE A 127 -6.44 1.16 21.32
N ASP A 128 -5.71 1.13 20.21
CA ASP A 128 -5.97 1.99 19.06
C ASP A 128 -7.40 1.79 18.54
N GLY A 129 -8.14 2.90 18.42
CA GLY A 129 -9.57 2.89 18.09
C GLY A 129 -10.50 2.49 19.23
N SER A 130 -10.00 2.29 20.44
CA SER A 130 -10.83 2.17 21.65
C SER A 130 -11.35 3.55 22.10
N THR A 131 -12.39 3.56 22.91
CA THR A 131 -12.95 4.79 23.53
C THR A 131 -12.18 5.23 24.78
N LEU A 132 -11.03 4.57 25.07
CA LEU A 132 -10.25 4.86 26.29
C LEU A 132 -9.59 6.23 26.18
N THR A 133 -9.92 7.09 27.12
CA THR A 133 -9.26 8.39 27.29
C THR A 133 -8.17 8.23 28.33
N LEU A 134 -6.91 8.29 27.90
CA LEU A 134 -5.76 8.16 28.78
C LEU A 134 -5.31 9.53 29.29
N ASP A 135 -5.24 9.70 30.59
CA ASP A 135 -4.51 10.84 31.16
C ASP A 135 -2.99 10.62 31.14
N ARG A 136 -2.24 11.66 31.49
CA ARG A 136 -0.78 11.62 31.43
C ARG A 136 -0.16 10.59 32.40
N SER A 137 -0.78 10.39 33.56
CA SER A 137 -0.30 9.46 34.60
C SER A 137 -0.54 8.01 34.17
N MET A 138 -1.72 7.73 33.63
CA MET A 138 -2.08 6.40 33.08
C MET A 138 -1.16 6.03 31.92
N SER A 139 -0.90 6.96 31.00
CA SER A 139 0.00 6.75 29.88
C SER A 139 1.41 6.38 30.34
N ALA A 140 1.94 7.04 31.36
CA ALA A 140 3.24 6.72 31.94
C ALA A 140 3.28 5.34 32.61
N GLY A 141 2.19 4.94 33.27
CA GLY A 141 2.05 3.63 33.87
C GLY A 141 1.95 2.51 32.83
N LEU A 142 1.14 2.71 31.79
CA LEU A 142 1.05 1.75 30.70
C LEU A 142 2.42 1.50 30.04
N THR A 143 3.15 2.57 29.74
CA THR A 143 4.50 2.46 29.16
C THR A 143 5.47 1.69 30.06
N ARG A 144 5.29 1.76 31.40
CA ARG A 144 6.15 1.09 32.38
C ARG A 144 5.84 -0.40 32.54
N TYR A 145 4.56 -0.77 32.52
CA TYR A 145 4.12 -2.10 32.94
C TYR A 145 3.65 -3.01 31.79
N PHE A 146 3.37 -2.44 30.62
CA PHE A 146 2.87 -3.18 29.47
C PHE A 146 3.89 -3.19 28.32
N PRO A 147 3.79 -4.16 27.39
CA PRO A 147 4.66 -4.20 26.22
C PRO A 147 4.55 -2.92 25.39
N THR A 148 5.69 -2.35 25.00
CA THR A 148 5.76 -1.15 24.17
C THR A 148 6.37 -1.46 22.82
N THR A 149 6.22 -0.54 21.86
CA THR A 149 6.85 -0.65 20.55
C THR A 149 8.36 -0.46 20.66
N GLU A 150 9.14 -1.48 20.27
CA GLU A 150 10.58 -1.42 20.18
C GLU A 150 11.01 -1.17 18.75
N LEU A 151 11.33 0.08 18.42
CA LEU A 151 11.71 0.47 17.05
C LEU A 151 12.95 -0.25 16.52
N SER A 152 13.86 -0.66 17.40
CA SER A 152 15.06 -1.45 17.03
C SER A 152 14.73 -2.85 16.46
N GLN A 153 13.51 -3.31 16.65
CA GLN A 153 13.03 -4.60 16.17
C GLN A 153 12.07 -4.47 14.97
N ILE A 154 11.92 -3.26 14.45
CA ILE A 154 11.06 -2.97 13.30
C ILE A 154 11.95 -2.48 12.16
N GLY A 155 11.99 -3.22 11.06
CA GLY A 155 12.82 -2.86 9.91
C GLY A 155 12.31 -3.47 8.62
N ASP A 156 12.92 -3.05 7.53
CA ASP A 156 12.61 -3.50 6.17
C ASP A 156 13.76 -4.35 5.58
N GLU A 157 14.69 -4.83 6.40
CA GLU A 157 15.89 -5.54 5.94
C GLU A 157 15.54 -6.75 5.08
N THR A 158 14.47 -7.48 5.42
CA THR A 158 14.01 -8.61 4.62
C THR A 158 13.42 -8.15 3.29
N ALA A 159 12.60 -7.09 3.29
CA ALA A 159 12.03 -6.52 2.08
C ALA A 159 13.11 -5.95 1.14
N ASP A 160 14.18 -5.41 1.72
CA ASP A 160 15.34 -4.86 0.99
C ASP A 160 16.34 -5.94 0.54
N GLY A 161 16.12 -7.20 0.93
CA GLY A 161 17.03 -8.30 0.62
C GLY A 161 18.34 -8.29 1.43
N LEU A 162 18.37 -7.61 2.57
CA LEU A 162 19.55 -7.45 3.45
C LEU A 162 19.62 -8.53 4.55
N TYR A 163 19.19 -9.74 4.26
CA TYR A 163 19.27 -10.88 5.18
C TYR A 163 20.22 -11.95 4.64
N HIS A 164 20.78 -12.77 5.54
CA HIS A 164 21.67 -13.85 5.17
C HIS A 164 20.91 -15.17 5.04
N PRO A 165 20.77 -15.75 3.82
CA PRO A 165 19.88 -16.88 3.57
C PRO A 165 20.26 -18.18 4.30
N THR A 166 21.53 -18.35 4.67
CA THR A 166 22.06 -19.54 5.36
C THR A 166 21.90 -19.47 6.88
N GLU A 167 21.70 -18.30 7.45
CA GLU A 167 21.58 -18.07 8.88
C GLU A 167 20.16 -17.74 9.30
N PHE A 168 19.35 -17.29 8.34
CA PHE A 168 17.99 -16.81 8.60
C PHE A 168 17.07 -17.16 7.44
N TYR A 169 15.95 -17.80 7.75
CA TYR A 169 14.92 -18.21 6.80
C TYR A 169 13.62 -17.40 7.06
N PRO A 170 13.52 -16.15 6.60
CA PRO A 170 12.30 -15.38 6.77
C PRO A 170 11.18 -15.99 5.92
N LEU A 171 10.01 -16.14 6.50
CA LEU A 171 8.83 -16.60 5.76
C LEU A 171 8.16 -15.43 5.02
N SER A 172 8.28 -14.21 5.54
CA SER A 172 7.58 -13.02 5.03
C SER A 172 8.51 -11.81 5.00
N HIS A 173 8.22 -10.84 4.13
CA HIS A 173 8.91 -9.55 4.09
C HIS A 173 8.64 -8.70 5.34
N PHE A 174 7.48 -8.87 5.96
CA PHE A 174 7.06 -8.11 7.14
C PHE A 174 6.59 -9.06 8.23
N ASP A 175 7.10 -8.90 9.43
CA ASP A 175 6.60 -9.57 10.63
C ASP A 175 5.46 -8.79 11.30
N ALA A 176 4.82 -9.37 12.30
CA ALA A 176 3.69 -8.78 13.00
C ALA A 176 3.98 -7.37 13.54
N ARG A 177 5.18 -7.15 14.09
CA ARG A 177 5.58 -5.86 14.69
C ARG A 177 5.65 -4.76 13.62
N ARG A 178 6.25 -5.09 12.47
CA ARG A 178 6.34 -4.17 11.32
C ARG A 178 4.95 -3.89 10.74
N VAL A 179 4.09 -4.92 10.69
CA VAL A 179 2.71 -4.79 10.21
C VAL A 179 1.91 -3.88 11.15
N ASP A 180 1.87 -4.15 12.46
CA ASP A 180 1.11 -3.35 13.44
C ASP A 180 1.55 -1.89 13.46
N PHE A 181 2.87 -1.65 13.42
CA PHE A 181 3.40 -0.29 13.30
C PHE A 181 2.83 0.43 12.06
N SER A 182 2.77 -0.26 10.94
CA SER A 182 2.23 0.32 9.71
C SER A 182 0.72 0.51 9.74
N LEU A 183 -0.04 -0.44 10.28
CA LEU A 183 -1.50 -0.30 10.41
C LEU A 183 -1.87 0.91 11.28
N ALA A 184 -1.18 1.09 12.40
CA ALA A 184 -1.37 2.25 13.27
C ALA A 184 -1.02 3.57 12.56
N ARG A 185 0.06 3.60 11.79
CA ARG A 185 0.47 4.78 11.01
C ARG A 185 -0.50 5.06 9.86
N LEU A 186 -0.97 4.04 9.14
CA LEU A 186 -2.01 4.23 8.12
C LEU A 186 -3.24 4.90 8.70
N ARG A 187 -3.73 4.38 9.83
CA ARG A 187 -4.88 4.98 10.51
C ARG A 187 -4.62 6.42 10.94
N HIS A 188 -3.44 6.71 11.49
CA HIS A 188 -3.05 8.07 11.86
C HIS A 188 -3.06 9.04 10.67
N TYR A 189 -2.47 8.64 9.53
CA TYR A 189 -2.37 9.52 8.37
C TYR A 189 -3.67 9.65 7.59
N THR A 190 -4.43 8.55 7.47
CA THR A 190 -5.61 8.52 6.59
C THR A 190 -6.93 8.69 7.31
N GLY A 191 -6.97 8.46 8.63
CA GLY A 191 -8.20 8.50 9.44
C GLY A 191 -9.12 7.29 9.24
N THR A 192 -8.67 6.26 8.51
CA THR A 192 -9.49 5.09 8.19
C THR A 192 -8.87 3.80 8.74
N PRO A 193 -9.66 2.82 9.17
CA PRO A 193 -9.16 1.54 9.62
C PRO A 193 -8.61 0.71 8.46
N ALA A 194 -7.67 -0.19 8.76
CA ALA A 194 -6.99 -1.01 7.76
C ALA A 194 -7.94 -1.93 6.97
N GLU A 195 -9.02 -2.36 7.59
CA GLU A 195 -10.05 -3.23 7.04
C GLU A 195 -10.81 -2.61 5.85
N HIS A 196 -10.79 -1.28 5.73
CA HIS A 196 -11.46 -0.58 4.63
C HIS A 196 -10.59 -0.47 3.38
N PHE A 197 -9.27 -0.60 3.50
CA PHE A 197 -8.37 -0.50 2.35
C PHE A 197 -8.65 -1.58 1.30
N GLN A 198 -8.68 -1.16 0.05
CA GLN A 198 -8.89 -2.02 -1.09
C GLN A 198 -7.57 -2.25 -1.85
N PRO A 199 -7.38 -3.39 -2.52
CA PRO A 199 -6.10 -3.79 -3.10
C PRO A 199 -5.68 -2.98 -4.34
N TYR A 200 -6.60 -2.25 -4.96
CA TYR A 200 -6.31 -1.35 -6.07
C TYR A 200 -6.25 0.08 -5.57
N VAL A 201 -5.08 0.70 -5.65
CA VAL A 201 -4.82 2.00 -5.04
C VAL A 201 -4.55 3.07 -6.09
N LEU A 202 -5.24 4.19 -5.96
CA LEU A 202 -4.96 5.42 -6.68
C LEU A 202 -4.34 6.43 -5.70
N PHE A 203 -3.19 6.97 -6.04
CA PHE A 203 -2.62 8.11 -5.36
C PHE A 203 -2.90 9.39 -6.14
N THR A 204 -3.19 10.45 -5.44
CA THR A 204 -3.28 11.79 -5.99
C THR A 204 -2.66 12.80 -5.03
N ASN A 205 -2.23 13.93 -5.56
CA ASN A 205 -1.71 15.06 -4.78
C ASN A 205 -2.63 16.29 -4.84
N TYR A 206 -3.86 16.12 -5.34
CA TYR A 206 -4.74 17.25 -5.60
C TYR A 206 -6.21 16.97 -5.19
N THR A 207 -6.77 17.86 -4.37
CA THR A 207 -8.10 17.66 -3.74
C THR A 207 -9.25 17.51 -4.75
N ARG A 208 -9.16 18.15 -5.92
CA ARG A 208 -10.23 18.04 -6.94
C ARG A 208 -10.45 16.62 -7.45
N TYR A 209 -9.41 15.76 -7.47
CA TYR A 209 -9.60 14.32 -7.77
C TYR A 209 -10.41 13.63 -6.71
N VAL A 210 -10.30 14.08 -5.47
CA VAL A 210 -11.11 13.55 -4.36
C VAL A 210 -12.56 13.88 -4.56
N ASP A 211 -12.87 15.15 -4.88
CA ASP A 211 -14.26 15.59 -5.09
C ASP A 211 -14.91 14.80 -6.23
N GLU A 212 -14.21 14.62 -7.35
CA GLU A 212 -14.67 13.80 -8.48
C GLU A 212 -14.83 12.31 -8.11
N PHE A 213 -13.88 11.75 -7.35
CA PHE A 213 -13.95 10.36 -6.91
C PHE A 213 -15.13 10.11 -5.98
N VAL A 214 -15.40 11.04 -5.08
CA VAL A 214 -16.53 10.98 -4.15
C VAL A 214 -17.85 11.05 -4.91
N SER A 215 -17.99 12.02 -5.81
CA SER A 215 -19.22 12.17 -6.61
C SER A 215 -19.46 10.93 -7.49
N TRP A 216 -18.43 10.48 -8.20
CA TRP A 216 -18.51 9.24 -8.97
C TRP A 216 -18.80 8.02 -8.09
N GLY A 217 -18.14 7.89 -6.95
CA GLY A 217 -18.34 6.77 -6.01
C GLY A 217 -19.77 6.72 -5.46
N CYS A 218 -20.34 7.87 -5.10
CA CYS A 218 -21.73 7.95 -4.67
C CYS A 218 -22.70 7.53 -5.79
N SER A 219 -22.44 7.93 -7.04
CA SER A 219 -23.24 7.49 -8.18
C SER A 219 -23.16 5.97 -8.40
N GLN A 220 -21.98 5.40 -8.21
CA GLN A 220 -21.76 3.95 -8.34
C GLN A 220 -22.49 3.14 -7.27
N ILE A 221 -22.55 3.61 -6.04
CA ILE A 221 -23.26 2.92 -4.95
C ILE A 221 -24.77 2.92 -5.20
N LEU A 222 -25.30 3.95 -5.85
CA LEU A 222 -26.72 4.05 -6.20
C LEU A 222 -27.11 3.24 -7.45
N ASP A 223 -26.12 2.81 -8.23
CA ASP A 223 -26.33 1.98 -9.42
C ASP A 223 -26.41 0.49 -9.02
N PRO A 224 -27.57 -0.17 -9.21
CA PRO A 224 -27.75 -1.58 -8.85
C PRO A 224 -26.87 -2.55 -9.65
N ASP A 225 -26.37 -2.14 -10.82
CA ASP A 225 -25.49 -2.94 -11.67
C ASP A 225 -24.00 -2.74 -11.32
N SER A 226 -23.69 -1.83 -10.40
CA SER A 226 -22.33 -1.55 -9.97
C SER A 226 -21.81 -2.62 -8.98
N PRO A 227 -20.51 -2.98 -9.03
CA PRO A 227 -19.93 -3.90 -8.07
C PRO A 227 -19.68 -3.25 -6.69
N TYR A 228 -19.82 -1.93 -6.58
CA TYR A 228 -19.52 -1.20 -5.36
C TYR A 228 -20.72 -1.12 -4.42
N ILE A 229 -20.49 -1.49 -3.14
CA ILE A 229 -21.54 -1.60 -2.13
C ILE A 229 -21.48 -0.49 -1.07
N ALA A 230 -20.29 0.11 -0.90
CA ALA A 230 -20.11 1.18 0.07
C ALA A 230 -18.95 2.09 -0.31
N LEU A 231 -19.01 3.33 0.18
CA LEU A 231 -17.90 4.30 0.21
C LEU A 231 -17.59 4.65 1.66
N SER A 232 -16.34 4.46 2.05
CA SER A 232 -15.87 4.76 3.40
C SER A 232 -14.76 5.81 3.36
N CYS A 233 -14.72 6.68 4.38
CA CYS A 233 -13.63 7.63 4.59
C CYS A 233 -13.43 7.95 6.07
N ALA A 234 -12.51 8.88 6.37
CA ALA A 234 -12.21 9.31 7.72
C ALA A 234 -13.45 9.84 8.48
N GLY A 235 -13.40 9.71 9.82
CA GLY A 235 -14.52 10.11 10.68
C GLY A 235 -15.56 9.01 10.89
N GLY A 236 -15.26 7.78 10.49
CA GLY A 236 -16.20 6.65 10.59
C GLY A 236 -17.36 6.72 9.60
N ILE A 237 -17.21 7.54 8.54
CA ILE A 237 -18.23 7.70 7.50
C ILE A 237 -18.29 6.41 6.68
N TRP A 238 -19.51 5.89 6.56
CA TRP A 238 -19.83 4.70 5.78
C TRP A 238 -21.11 4.95 4.99
N ILE A 239 -20.99 5.09 3.67
CA ILE A 239 -22.05 5.41 2.72
C ILE A 239 -22.48 4.12 2.02
N THR A 240 -23.80 3.90 1.95
CA THR A 240 -24.42 2.80 1.20
C THR A 240 -25.55 3.36 0.32
N ALA A 241 -26.18 2.51 -0.46
CA ALA A 241 -27.36 2.89 -1.27
C ALA A 241 -28.56 3.42 -0.45
N GLU A 242 -28.58 3.11 0.86
CA GLU A 242 -29.62 3.56 1.78
C GLU A 242 -29.31 4.92 2.43
N THR A 243 -28.11 5.47 2.21
CA THR A 243 -27.69 6.74 2.82
C THR A 243 -28.38 7.92 2.14
N GLU A 244 -29.09 8.72 2.92
CA GLU A 244 -29.67 9.98 2.42
C GLU A 244 -28.58 11.02 2.18
N ALA A 245 -28.64 11.73 1.05
CA ALA A 245 -27.68 12.78 0.66
C ALA A 245 -26.19 12.39 0.85
N PRO A 246 -25.72 11.32 0.19
CA PRO A 246 -24.41 10.72 0.48
C PRO A 246 -23.22 11.68 0.32
N GLU A 247 -23.23 12.56 -0.70
CA GLU A 247 -22.17 13.55 -0.91
C GLU A 247 -22.10 14.56 0.25
N GLN A 248 -23.24 14.91 0.81
CA GLN A 248 -23.33 15.87 1.90
C GLN A 248 -22.81 15.27 3.23
N ALA A 249 -23.01 13.98 3.46
CA ALA A 249 -22.44 13.27 4.59
C ALA A 249 -20.90 13.28 4.59
N ILE A 250 -20.28 13.29 3.40
CA ILE A 250 -18.82 13.32 3.22
C ILE A 250 -18.28 14.76 3.29
N SER A 251 -19.09 15.77 3.02
CA SER A 251 -18.64 17.17 3.04
C SER A 251 -18.21 17.67 4.41
N ASP A 252 -18.57 16.94 5.48
CA ASP A 252 -18.16 17.27 6.84
C ASP A 252 -16.66 17.09 7.06
N LEU A 253 -16.12 17.96 7.89
CA LEU A 253 -14.71 18.34 7.98
C LEU A 253 -13.76 17.30 8.57
N GLU A 254 -14.20 16.10 8.94
CA GLU A 254 -13.38 15.11 9.65
C GLU A 254 -12.15 14.66 8.85
N TRP A 255 -12.30 14.40 7.57
CA TRP A 255 -11.17 13.98 6.71
C TRP A 255 -10.07 15.05 6.59
N LYS A 256 -10.42 16.34 6.75
CA LYS A 256 -9.45 17.46 6.71
C LYS A 256 -8.50 17.49 7.91
N LYS A 257 -8.80 16.74 8.97
CA LYS A 257 -7.92 16.59 10.14
C LYS A 257 -6.75 15.66 9.87
N HIS A 258 -6.82 14.86 8.80
CA HIS A 258 -5.81 13.86 8.46
C HIS A 258 -4.88 14.38 7.37
N GLN A 259 -3.59 14.03 7.47
CA GLN A 259 -2.57 14.54 6.57
C GLN A 259 -2.69 13.95 5.16
N MET A 260 -3.06 12.67 5.06
CA MET A 260 -3.18 11.92 3.82
C MET A 260 -4.50 11.15 3.80
N PRO A 261 -5.65 11.84 3.76
CA PRO A 261 -6.94 11.19 3.89
C PRO A 261 -7.19 10.20 2.75
N ALA A 262 -7.91 9.12 3.08
CA ALA A 262 -8.25 8.06 2.14
C ALA A 262 -9.77 7.86 2.01
N TRP A 263 -10.17 7.41 0.82
CA TRP A 263 -11.54 7.03 0.46
C TRP A 263 -11.52 5.63 -0.14
N HIS A 264 -12.46 4.78 0.29
CA HIS A 264 -12.49 3.38 -0.08
C HIS A 264 -13.82 3.04 -0.72
N LEU A 265 -13.82 2.72 -2.00
CA LEU A 265 -14.95 2.11 -2.69
C LEU A 265 -14.85 0.60 -2.53
N ILE A 266 -15.75 0.05 -1.75
CA ILE A 266 -15.74 -1.32 -1.26
C ILE A 266 -16.64 -2.17 -2.16
N THR A 267 -16.17 -3.38 -2.47
CA THR A 267 -16.91 -4.42 -3.20
C THR A 267 -17.13 -5.64 -2.33
N HIS A 268 -18.14 -6.46 -2.64
CA HIS A 268 -18.40 -7.71 -1.91
C HIS A 268 -17.20 -8.67 -1.88
N ASN A 269 -16.42 -8.70 -2.94
CA ASN A 269 -15.26 -9.60 -3.06
C ASN A 269 -13.94 -8.99 -2.56
N GLY A 270 -13.97 -7.80 -1.94
CA GLY A 270 -12.80 -7.11 -1.44
C GLY A 270 -11.81 -6.66 -2.52
N LYS A 271 -12.27 -6.47 -3.77
CA LYS A 271 -11.44 -6.00 -4.90
C LYS A 271 -11.84 -4.59 -5.37
N GLY A 272 -12.16 -3.74 -4.42
CA GLY A 272 -12.53 -2.35 -4.66
C GLY A 272 -11.33 -1.44 -4.92
N ILE A 273 -11.55 -0.13 -4.78
CA ILE A 273 -10.56 0.92 -5.04
C ILE A 273 -10.35 1.76 -3.79
N THR A 274 -9.09 2.00 -3.43
CA THR A 274 -8.71 3.02 -2.45
C THR A 274 -8.10 4.21 -3.18
N LEU A 275 -8.64 5.40 -2.98
CA LEU A 275 -8.01 6.67 -3.36
C LEU A 275 -7.36 7.30 -2.12
N ILE A 276 -6.11 7.74 -2.24
CA ILE A 276 -5.40 8.44 -1.17
C ILE A 276 -4.90 9.78 -1.70
N ASN A 277 -5.30 10.87 -1.04
CA ASN A 277 -4.68 12.17 -1.28
C ASN A 277 -3.42 12.28 -0.43
N ILE A 278 -2.27 12.07 -1.05
CA ILE A 278 -0.96 12.05 -0.37
C ILE A 278 -0.38 13.44 -0.15
N GLY A 279 -1.05 14.49 -0.65
CA GLY A 279 -0.46 15.83 -0.69
C GLY A 279 0.72 15.90 -1.65
N VAL A 280 1.56 16.91 -1.48
CA VAL A 280 2.69 17.18 -2.39
C VAL A 280 4.02 16.81 -1.73
N GLY A 281 4.86 16.11 -2.48
CA GLY A 281 6.25 15.88 -2.16
C GLY A 281 6.65 14.41 -1.94
N PRO A 282 7.92 14.07 -2.22
CA PRO A 282 8.39 12.69 -2.20
C PRO A 282 8.40 12.08 -0.81
N ALA A 283 8.59 12.88 0.25
CA ALA A 283 8.52 12.39 1.62
C ALA A 283 7.14 11.84 2.00
N ASN A 284 6.06 12.50 1.54
CA ASN A 284 4.70 12.01 1.75
C ASN A 284 4.45 10.74 0.95
N ALA A 285 4.86 10.71 -0.32
CA ALA A 285 4.76 9.54 -1.17
C ALA A 285 5.47 8.33 -0.57
N LYS A 286 6.72 8.53 -0.08
CA LYS A 286 7.48 7.50 0.63
C LYS A 286 6.72 6.99 1.86
N THR A 287 6.30 7.91 2.73
CA THR A 287 5.65 7.57 4.00
C THR A 287 4.41 6.70 3.80
N ILE A 288 3.52 7.09 2.89
CA ILE A 288 2.29 6.32 2.68
C ILE A 288 2.58 4.94 2.05
N CYS A 289 3.51 4.86 1.09
CA CYS A 289 3.91 3.60 0.47
C CYS A 289 4.59 2.65 1.47
N ASP A 290 5.47 3.15 2.36
CA ASP A 290 6.11 2.35 3.41
C ASP A 290 5.07 1.62 4.29
N HIS A 291 3.98 2.29 4.63
CA HIS A 291 2.96 1.70 5.48
C HIS A 291 1.91 0.89 4.71
N LEU A 292 1.55 1.34 3.50
CA LEU A 292 0.58 0.64 2.67
C LEU A 292 1.09 -0.73 2.17
N ALA A 293 2.40 -0.87 2.01
CA ALA A 293 3.02 -2.09 1.51
C ALA A 293 2.67 -3.34 2.34
N VAL A 294 2.45 -3.22 3.65
CA VAL A 294 2.08 -4.36 4.51
C VAL A 294 0.71 -4.93 4.21
N LEU A 295 -0.19 -4.14 3.59
CA LEU A 295 -1.50 -4.59 3.12
C LEU A 295 -1.42 -5.34 1.78
N ARG A 296 -0.25 -5.40 1.16
CA ARG A 296 0.03 -6.12 -0.10
C ARG A 296 -0.93 -5.76 -1.23
N PRO A 297 -0.99 -4.47 -1.64
CA PRO A 297 -1.85 -4.05 -2.74
C PRO A 297 -1.58 -4.83 -4.03
N ASP A 298 -2.60 -5.05 -4.83
CA ASP A 298 -2.47 -5.68 -6.14
C ASP A 298 -1.81 -4.74 -7.16
N VAL A 299 -2.12 -3.46 -7.08
CA VAL A 299 -1.48 -2.39 -7.85
C VAL A 299 -1.65 -1.06 -7.15
N TRP A 300 -0.71 -0.15 -7.36
CA TRP A 300 -0.89 1.26 -7.06
C TRP A 300 -0.51 2.16 -8.24
N LEU A 301 -1.35 3.15 -8.51
CA LEU A 301 -1.19 4.08 -9.62
C LEU A 301 -1.13 5.52 -9.10
N MET A 302 -0.18 6.30 -9.59
CA MET A 302 -0.17 7.75 -9.39
C MET A 302 -0.96 8.42 -10.51
N ILE A 303 -1.98 9.18 -10.13
CA ILE A 303 -2.74 10.09 -11.01
C ILE A 303 -2.69 11.49 -10.43
N GLY A 304 -2.17 12.44 -11.18
CA GLY A 304 -1.97 13.79 -10.69
C GLY A 304 -1.53 14.74 -11.81
N HIS A 305 -0.97 15.86 -11.42
CA HIS A 305 -0.50 16.87 -12.36
C HIS A 305 1.03 16.91 -12.45
N CYS A 306 1.53 17.41 -13.59
CA CYS A 306 2.95 17.61 -13.81
C CYS A 306 3.22 18.92 -14.58
N GLY A 307 4.43 19.42 -14.48
CA GLY A 307 4.99 20.39 -15.42
C GLY A 307 5.41 19.67 -16.69
N GLY A 308 4.90 20.12 -17.85
CA GLY A 308 5.33 19.64 -19.16
C GLY A 308 6.69 20.23 -19.53
N LEU A 309 7.63 19.38 -19.98
CA LEU A 309 9.01 19.79 -20.30
C LEU A 309 9.28 19.92 -21.81
N ARG A 310 8.28 19.67 -22.67
CA ARG A 310 8.42 19.75 -24.12
C ARG A 310 7.50 20.79 -24.72
N GLU A 311 8.03 21.57 -25.67
CA GLU A 311 7.29 22.61 -26.37
C GLU A 311 6.03 22.06 -27.06
N SER A 312 6.13 20.86 -27.65
CA SER A 312 5.06 20.21 -28.39
C SER A 312 3.90 19.66 -27.51
N GLN A 313 4.01 19.75 -26.17
CA GLN A 313 2.92 19.41 -25.29
C GLN A 313 1.95 20.58 -25.15
N ALA A 314 0.68 20.28 -24.96
CA ALA A 314 -0.33 21.24 -24.56
C ALA A 314 -0.74 21.01 -23.11
N ILE A 315 -1.22 22.08 -22.45
CA ILE A 315 -1.87 21.93 -21.13
C ILE A 315 -3.08 21.01 -21.31
N GLY A 316 -3.14 19.96 -20.50
CA GLY A 316 -4.12 18.89 -20.58
C GLY A 316 -3.74 17.66 -21.36
N ASP A 317 -2.59 17.66 -21.95
CA ASP A 317 -2.01 16.42 -22.45
C ASP A 317 -1.69 15.49 -21.28
N TYR A 318 -1.74 14.20 -21.55
CA TYR A 318 -1.36 13.17 -20.60
C TYR A 318 0.09 12.73 -20.78
N VAL A 319 0.72 12.37 -19.68
CA VAL A 319 2.06 11.79 -19.65
C VAL A 319 2.00 10.41 -18.99
N LEU A 320 2.29 9.40 -19.78
CA LEU A 320 2.46 8.03 -19.31
C LEU A 320 3.95 7.78 -19.04
N ALA A 321 4.30 7.64 -17.76
CA ALA A 321 5.69 7.41 -17.38
C ALA A 321 6.14 6.01 -17.76
N HIS A 322 7.17 5.87 -18.61
CA HIS A 322 7.81 4.59 -18.89
C HIS A 322 9.23 4.48 -18.35
N ALA A 323 9.77 5.57 -17.81
CA ALA A 323 11.02 5.62 -17.06
C ALA A 323 10.93 6.74 -16.03
N TYR A 324 11.70 6.63 -14.97
CA TYR A 324 11.71 7.56 -13.86
C TYR A 324 13.12 8.07 -13.61
N LEU A 325 13.29 9.40 -13.55
CA LEU A 325 14.51 10.03 -13.09
C LEU A 325 14.28 10.46 -11.63
N ARG A 326 14.99 9.79 -10.73
CA ARG A 326 14.92 10.03 -9.30
C ARG A 326 15.81 11.21 -8.91
N ASP A 327 15.19 12.33 -8.65
CA ASP A 327 15.79 13.56 -8.12
C ASP A 327 15.10 13.95 -6.81
N ASP A 328 14.51 12.95 -6.16
CA ASP A 328 13.69 13.02 -4.95
C ASP A 328 14.48 12.78 -3.66
N HIS A 329 15.64 12.12 -3.74
CA HIS A 329 16.63 11.87 -2.69
C HIS A 329 16.14 11.17 -1.41
N VAL A 330 14.85 10.81 -1.33
CA VAL A 330 14.26 10.22 -0.10
C VAL A 330 14.52 8.73 0.07
N LEU A 331 15.00 8.06 -0.98
CA LEU A 331 15.27 6.61 -0.98
C LEU A 331 16.74 6.26 -1.29
N ASP A 332 17.62 7.23 -1.46
CA ASP A 332 18.99 7.01 -1.93
C ASP A 332 19.79 6.05 -1.03
N ALA A 333 19.50 6.04 0.28
CA ALA A 333 20.16 5.17 1.24
C ALA A 333 19.78 3.68 1.11
N VAL A 334 18.56 3.37 0.63
CA VAL A 334 18.01 2.00 0.54
C VAL A 334 17.91 1.49 -0.90
N LEU A 335 17.82 2.41 -1.85
CA LEU A 335 17.79 2.12 -3.28
C LEU A 335 18.61 3.19 -4.02
N PRO A 336 19.88 2.92 -4.33
CA PRO A 336 20.77 3.88 -5.01
C PRO A 336 20.16 4.44 -6.31
N PRO A 337 20.40 5.73 -6.65
CA PRO A 337 19.79 6.38 -7.82
C PRO A 337 20.18 5.76 -9.17
N ASP A 338 21.30 5.05 -9.24
CA ASP A 338 21.80 4.36 -10.42
C ASP A 338 21.08 3.02 -10.69
N ILE A 339 20.29 2.52 -9.76
CA ILE A 339 19.44 1.36 -9.98
C ILE A 339 18.23 1.78 -10.82
N PRO A 340 18.07 1.23 -12.05
CA PRO A 340 16.95 1.59 -12.92
C PRO A 340 15.64 1.05 -12.36
N ILE A 341 14.60 1.90 -12.38
CA ILE A 341 13.23 1.53 -12.05
C ILE A 341 12.48 1.30 -13.35
N PRO A 342 12.24 0.05 -13.77
CA PRO A 342 11.57 -0.25 -15.03
C PRO A 342 10.07 0.06 -14.94
N SER A 343 9.47 0.45 -16.06
CA SER A 343 8.02 0.46 -16.17
C SER A 343 7.46 -0.97 -16.20
N ILE A 344 6.25 -1.14 -15.71
CA ILE A 344 5.56 -2.42 -15.71
C ILE A 344 4.71 -2.54 -16.97
N ALA A 345 5.00 -3.50 -17.82
CA ALA A 345 4.42 -3.62 -19.16
C ALA A 345 2.88 -3.74 -19.14
N GLU A 346 2.32 -4.53 -18.24
CA GLU A 346 0.88 -4.71 -18.11
C GLU A 346 0.21 -3.42 -17.66
N VAL A 347 0.83 -2.69 -16.74
CA VAL A 347 0.31 -1.41 -16.24
C VAL A 347 0.39 -0.34 -17.33
N GLN A 348 1.48 -0.30 -18.11
CA GLN A 348 1.60 0.60 -19.25
C GLN A 348 0.50 0.35 -20.28
N ARG A 349 0.25 -0.91 -20.62
CA ARG A 349 -0.82 -1.29 -21.55
C ARG A 349 -2.18 -0.90 -21.02
N ALA A 350 -2.48 -1.21 -19.75
CA ALA A 350 -3.75 -0.89 -19.14
C ALA A 350 -4.03 0.63 -19.12
N LEU A 351 -3.03 1.45 -18.77
CA LEU A 351 -3.16 2.91 -18.78
C LEU A 351 -3.34 3.47 -20.21
N TYR A 352 -2.62 2.93 -21.19
CA TYR A 352 -2.77 3.33 -22.58
C TYR A 352 -4.16 2.97 -23.13
N ASP A 353 -4.61 1.73 -22.91
CA ASP A 353 -5.90 1.25 -23.38
C ASP A 353 -7.06 1.96 -22.66
N ALA A 354 -6.93 2.23 -21.37
CA ALA A 354 -7.87 3.03 -20.61
C ALA A 354 -8.00 4.47 -21.17
N THR A 355 -6.85 5.11 -21.47
CA THR A 355 -6.86 6.44 -22.08
C THR A 355 -7.63 6.43 -23.40
N LYS A 356 -7.36 5.44 -24.27
CA LYS A 356 -8.06 5.30 -25.53
C LYS A 356 -9.56 5.08 -25.38
N GLN A 357 -9.95 4.23 -24.41
CA GLN A 357 -11.37 3.88 -24.20
C GLN A 357 -12.16 5.04 -23.60
N VAL A 358 -11.59 5.76 -22.64
CA VAL A 358 -12.28 6.87 -21.95
C VAL A 358 -12.35 8.11 -22.82
N SER A 359 -11.25 8.47 -23.50
CA SER A 359 -11.25 9.65 -24.38
C SER A 359 -12.03 9.46 -25.67
N GLY A 360 -12.33 8.22 -26.07
CA GLY A 360 -12.98 7.91 -27.34
C GLY A 360 -12.17 8.25 -28.58
N MET A 361 -10.90 8.63 -28.43
CA MET A 361 -10.03 9.07 -29.54
C MET A 361 -9.55 7.90 -30.38
N PRO A 362 -9.44 8.06 -31.72
CA PRO A 362 -8.73 7.12 -32.57
C PRO A 362 -7.26 6.97 -32.14
N GLY A 363 -6.65 5.81 -32.33
CA GLY A 363 -5.32 5.50 -31.82
C GLY A 363 -4.21 6.46 -32.26
N GLU A 364 -4.34 7.14 -33.40
CA GLU A 364 -3.38 8.16 -33.84
C GLU A 364 -3.54 9.49 -33.09
N GLU A 365 -4.75 9.88 -32.76
CA GLU A 365 -5.05 11.10 -31.98
C GLU A 365 -4.65 10.91 -30.51
N VAL A 366 -4.82 9.70 -29.95
CA VAL A 366 -4.32 9.40 -28.59
C VAL A 366 -2.83 9.69 -28.46
N LYS A 367 -2.02 9.34 -29.48
CA LYS A 367 -0.57 9.62 -29.47
C LYS A 367 -0.23 11.13 -29.44
N GLN A 368 -1.11 12.00 -29.89
CA GLN A 368 -0.90 13.44 -29.83
C GLN A 368 -1.13 13.97 -28.41
N ARG A 369 -2.11 13.43 -27.70
CA ARG A 369 -2.44 13.84 -26.33
C ARG A 369 -1.72 13.03 -25.23
N LEU A 370 -1.36 11.76 -25.49
CA LEU A 370 -0.68 10.89 -24.56
C LEU A 370 0.79 10.77 -24.90
N ARG A 371 1.64 11.45 -24.14
CA ARG A 371 3.11 11.39 -24.30
C ARG A 371 3.69 10.33 -23.39
N THR A 372 4.39 9.38 -23.98
CA THR A 372 5.14 8.39 -23.21
C THR A 372 6.58 8.85 -23.08
N GLY A 373 7.12 8.89 -21.86
CA GLY A 373 8.48 9.38 -21.65
C GLY A 373 8.97 9.26 -20.22
N THR A 374 10.19 9.74 -20.00
CA THR A 374 10.77 9.83 -18.66
C THR A 374 10.10 10.94 -17.87
N VAL A 375 9.68 10.61 -16.66
CA VAL A 375 9.21 11.58 -15.65
C VAL A 375 10.33 11.83 -14.65
N VAL A 376 10.63 13.09 -14.39
CA VAL A 376 11.53 13.51 -13.30
C VAL A 376 10.68 13.72 -12.05
N THR A 377 11.09 13.14 -10.95
CA THR A 377 10.53 13.45 -9.63
C THR A 377 11.58 14.19 -8.82
N THR A 378 11.26 15.40 -8.39
CA THR A 378 12.17 16.26 -7.62
C THR A 378 11.66 16.50 -6.21
N ASP A 379 12.57 16.72 -5.26
CA ASP A 379 12.26 17.21 -3.90
C ASP A 379 12.23 18.75 -3.81
N ASP A 380 12.72 19.45 -4.85
CA ASP A 380 12.73 20.91 -4.91
C ASP A 380 11.51 21.46 -5.64
N ARG A 381 10.54 21.94 -4.89
CA ARG A 381 9.31 22.54 -5.45
C ARG A 381 9.58 23.82 -6.26
N ASN A 382 10.70 24.50 -6.02
CA ASN A 382 11.10 25.75 -6.69
C ASN A 382 12.33 25.54 -7.61
N TRP A 383 12.42 24.35 -8.24
CA TRP A 383 13.53 23.98 -9.12
C TRP A 383 13.79 25.00 -10.23
N GLU A 384 12.78 25.77 -10.64
CA GLU A 384 12.89 26.82 -11.65
C GLU A 384 13.87 27.95 -11.24
N LEU A 385 14.04 28.18 -9.94
CA LEU A 385 15.02 29.15 -9.42
C LEU A 385 16.47 28.72 -9.67
N ARG A 386 16.68 27.43 -10.03
CA ARG A 386 17.96 26.85 -10.43
C ARG A 386 17.95 26.42 -11.91
N TYR A 387 17.31 27.22 -12.75
CA TYR A 387 16.98 26.90 -14.13
C TYR A 387 18.14 26.28 -14.93
N SER A 388 19.36 26.86 -14.91
CA SER A 388 20.46 26.37 -15.76
C SER A 388 20.88 24.94 -15.46
N ALA A 389 20.96 24.57 -14.18
CA ALA A 389 21.32 23.22 -13.75
C ALA A 389 20.18 22.23 -14.05
N SER A 390 18.95 22.61 -13.73
CA SER A 390 17.76 21.79 -13.93
C SER A 390 17.48 21.55 -15.41
N ALA A 391 17.55 22.59 -16.25
CA ALA A 391 17.32 22.48 -17.70
C ALA A 391 18.35 21.56 -18.36
N LEU A 392 19.63 21.63 -17.98
CA LEU A 392 20.66 20.74 -18.50
C LEU A 392 20.34 19.28 -18.12
N ARG A 393 20.00 19.01 -16.86
CA ARG A 393 19.66 17.66 -16.38
C ARG A 393 18.43 17.09 -17.10
N PHE A 394 17.38 17.89 -17.30
CA PHE A 394 16.18 17.46 -18.02
C PHE A 394 16.45 17.19 -19.50
N ASN A 395 17.31 17.99 -20.12
CA ASN A 395 17.73 17.76 -21.50
C ASN A 395 18.55 16.47 -21.65
N LEU A 396 19.47 16.19 -20.76
CA LEU A 396 20.28 14.97 -20.76
C LEU A 396 19.41 13.72 -20.54
N SER A 397 18.46 13.77 -19.63
CA SER A 397 17.54 12.67 -19.32
C SER A 397 16.44 12.45 -20.36
N ARG A 398 16.27 13.39 -21.29
CA ARG A 398 15.15 13.40 -22.26
C ARG A 398 13.77 13.37 -21.58
N ALA A 399 13.68 13.86 -20.36
CA ALA A 399 12.43 13.88 -19.61
C ALA A 399 11.34 14.69 -20.34
N VAL A 400 10.10 14.21 -20.23
CA VAL A 400 8.92 14.85 -20.84
C VAL A 400 8.04 15.54 -19.81
N ALA A 401 8.20 15.21 -18.54
CA ALA A 401 7.44 15.80 -17.45
C ALA A 401 8.27 15.83 -16.15
N ILE A 402 7.85 16.71 -15.24
CA ILE A 402 8.37 16.81 -13.88
C ILE A 402 7.21 16.84 -12.88
N ASP A 403 7.37 16.08 -11.80
CA ASP A 403 6.47 16.05 -10.64
C ASP A 403 7.27 15.94 -9.34
N MET A 404 6.60 15.57 -8.25
CA MET A 404 7.23 15.43 -6.94
C MET A 404 6.97 14.09 -6.26
N GLU A 405 6.29 13.12 -6.91
CA GLU A 405 5.86 11.86 -6.27
C GLU A 405 6.11 10.59 -7.08
N SER A 406 6.00 10.65 -8.40
CA SER A 406 5.91 9.48 -9.27
C SER A 406 7.08 8.51 -9.16
N ALA A 407 8.32 9.01 -9.19
CA ALA A 407 9.51 8.13 -9.10
C ALA A 407 9.65 7.51 -7.72
N THR A 408 9.25 8.23 -6.67
CA THR A 408 9.22 7.70 -5.30
C THR A 408 8.21 6.55 -5.18
N ILE A 409 6.99 6.73 -5.70
CA ILE A 409 5.95 5.68 -5.71
C ILE A 409 6.41 4.47 -6.53
N ALA A 410 7.02 4.70 -7.69
CA ALA A 410 7.55 3.65 -8.53
C ALA A 410 8.70 2.89 -7.85
N ALA A 411 9.64 3.60 -7.23
CA ALA A 411 10.75 3.01 -6.50
C ALA A 411 10.27 2.18 -5.29
N GLN A 412 9.27 2.64 -4.57
CA GLN A 412 8.65 1.89 -3.48
C GLN A 412 7.90 0.65 -4.01
N GLY A 413 7.20 0.77 -5.14
CA GLY A 413 6.57 -0.39 -5.79
C GLY A 413 7.59 -1.44 -6.23
N TYR A 414 8.71 -1.00 -6.79
CA TYR A 414 9.84 -1.87 -7.11
C TYR A 414 10.42 -2.54 -5.87
N ARG A 415 10.67 -1.79 -4.81
CA ARG A 415 11.22 -2.26 -3.55
C ARG A 415 10.29 -3.28 -2.86
N PHE A 416 9.00 -2.97 -2.72
CA PHE A 416 8.01 -3.81 -2.05
C PHE A 416 7.28 -4.81 -2.97
N ARG A 417 7.65 -4.85 -4.25
CA ARG A 417 7.11 -5.78 -5.26
C ARG A 417 5.60 -5.61 -5.46
N VAL A 418 5.15 -4.37 -5.38
CA VAL A 418 3.79 -3.97 -5.74
C VAL A 418 3.82 -3.41 -7.16
N PRO A 419 3.00 -3.91 -8.09
CA PRO A 419 2.89 -3.33 -9.42
C PRO A 419 2.51 -1.85 -9.36
N TYR A 420 3.18 -1.02 -10.16
CA TYR A 420 3.04 0.43 -10.11
C TYR A 420 2.95 1.05 -11.50
N GLY A 421 2.38 2.24 -11.58
CA GLY A 421 2.33 3.04 -12.78
C GLY A 421 1.99 4.48 -12.50
N THR A 422 2.21 5.32 -13.51
CA THR A 422 1.99 6.76 -13.41
C THR A 422 1.37 7.28 -14.69
N LEU A 423 0.25 7.97 -14.53
CA LEU A 423 -0.36 8.80 -15.55
C LEU A 423 -0.54 10.21 -15.00
N LEU A 424 0.06 11.20 -15.62
CA LEU A 424 -0.01 12.59 -15.20
C LEU A 424 -0.71 13.45 -16.26
N CYS A 425 -1.31 14.55 -15.81
CA CYS A 425 -1.89 15.55 -16.69
C CYS A 425 -1.02 16.81 -16.65
N VAL A 426 -0.65 17.35 -17.81
CA VAL A 426 0.16 18.59 -17.92
C VAL A 426 -0.66 19.77 -17.43
N SER A 427 -0.22 20.40 -16.35
CA SER A 427 -0.88 21.55 -15.72
C SER A 427 -0.28 22.90 -16.12
N ASP A 428 0.99 22.88 -16.50
CA ASP A 428 1.81 24.04 -16.85
C ASP A 428 3.04 23.59 -17.65
N LYS A 429 3.72 24.54 -18.30
CA LYS A 429 4.94 24.28 -19.06
C LYS A 429 6.00 25.32 -18.68
N PRO A 430 6.66 25.18 -17.53
CA PRO A 430 7.54 26.22 -16.99
C PRO A 430 8.70 26.60 -17.93
N LEU A 431 9.28 25.62 -18.65
CA LEU A 431 10.39 25.87 -19.59
C LEU A 431 9.96 26.66 -20.86
N HIS A 432 8.67 26.78 -21.10
CA HIS A 432 8.11 27.39 -22.31
C HIS A 432 7.23 28.62 -21.99
N GLY A 433 7.39 29.20 -20.79
CA GLY A 433 6.71 30.45 -20.38
C GLY A 433 5.24 30.28 -19.97
N GLU A 434 4.72 29.04 -19.97
CA GLU A 434 3.35 28.76 -19.53
C GLU A 434 3.36 28.32 -18.06
N ILE A 435 3.59 29.27 -17.15
CA ILE A 435 3.63 29.02 -15.71
C ILE A 435 2.22 29.05 -15.10
N LYS A 436 2.08 28.36 -13.98
CA LYS A 436 0.80 28.23 -13.26
C LYS A 436 0.40 29.53 -12.59
N LEU A 437 -0.49 30.30 -13.25
CA LEU A 437 -1.00 31.56 -12.72
C LEU A 437 -2.46 31.44 -12.27
N PRO A 438 -2.87 32.21 -11.24
CA PRO A 438 -4.28 32.26 -10.82
C PRO A 438 -5.18 32.72 -11.96
N GLY A 439 -6.26 31.97 -12.24
CA GLY A 439 -7.33 32.32 -13.18
C GLY A 439 -7.28 31.67 -14.56
N GLN A 440 -6.11 31.29 -15.09
CA GLN A 440 -6.05 30.54 -16.37
C GLN A 440 -6.33 29.06 -16.19
N ALA A 441 -6.06 28.54 -15.00
CA ALA A 441 -6.10 27.13 -14.69
C ALA A 441 -7.52 26.57 -14.48
N ASN A 442 -8.49 27.35 -14.01
CA ASN A 442 -9.71 26.80 -13.43
C ASN A 442 -10.68 26.13 -14.43
N ARG A 443 -10.90 26.72 -15.59
CA ARG A 443 -11.86 26.15 -16.57
C ARG A 443 -11.34 24.90 -17.26
N PHE A 444 -10.04 24.82 -17.45
CA PHE A 444 -9.41 23.70 -18.10
C PHE A 444 -9.37 22.46 -17.15
N TYR A 445 -9.09 22.69 -15.87
CA TYR A 445 -8.98 21.61 -14.88
C TYR A 445 -10.29 20.85 -14.64
N GLU A 446 -11.45 21.50 -14.75
CA GLU A 446 -12.72 20.85 -14.42
C GLU A 446 -13.03 19.67 -15.34
N GLY A 447 -12.88 19.81 -16.65
CA GLY A 447 -13.09 18.70 -17.59
C GLY A 447 -11.96 17.66 -17.63
N ALA A 448 -10.70 18.15 -17.52
CA ALA A 448 -9.53 17.29 -17.61
C ALA A 448 -9.36 16.37 -16.39
N ILE A 449 -9.75 16.82 -15.19
CA ILE A 449 -9.65 16.02 -13.96
C ILE A 449 -10.62 14.86 -13.99
N SER A 450 -11.88 15.07 -14.38
CA SER A 450 -12.88 14.03 -14.48
C SER A 450 -12.45 12.94 -15.48
N GLU A 451 -12.06 13.31 -16.71
CA GLU A 451 -11.55 12.36 -17.71
C GLU A 451 -10.31 11.60 -17.18
N HIS A 452 -9.35 12.31 -16.57
CA HIS A 452 -8.12 11.70 -16.06
C HIS A 452 -8.39 10.70 -14.93
N LEU A 453 -9.28 11.02 -13.98
CA LEU A 453 -9.72 10.09 -12.93
C LEU A 453 -10.38 8.86 -13.53
N GLN A 454 -11.28 9.03 -14.50
CA GLN A 454 -11.94 7.92 -15.19
C GLN A 454 -10.95 7.02 -15.93
N ILE A 455 -9.88 7.58 -16.49
CA ILE A 455 -8.78 6.78 -17.07
C ILE A 455 -8.10 5.93 -16.00
N GLY A 456 -7.80 6.51 -14.83
CA GLY A 456 -7.21 5.78 -13.70
C GLY A 456 -8.10 4.63 -13.23
N ILE A 457 -9.40 4.88 -13.06
CA ILE A 457 -10.39 3.88 -12.67
C ILE A 457 -10.50 2.78 -13.74
N ARG A 458 -10.60 3.18 -15.01
CA ARG A 458 -10.68 2.22 -16.12
C ARG A 458 -9.42 1.35 -16.24
N ALA A 459 -8.26 1.90 -15.97
CA ALA A 459 -7.01 1.13 -15.92
C ALA A 459 -7.04 0.09 -14.80
N ILE A 460 -7.58 0.42 -13.64
CA ILE A 460 -7.80 -0.55 -12.56
C ILE A 460 -8.75 -1.67 -13.01
N ASP A 461 -9.84 -1.36 -13.71
CA ASP A 461 -10.76 -2.39 -14.20
C ASP A 461 -10.06 -3.37 -15.15
N LEU A 462 -9.22 -2.86 -16.06
CA LEU A 462 -8.44 -3.69 -16.98
C LEU A 462 -7.44 -4.58 -16.21
N LEU A 463 -6.73 -4.02 -15.23
CA LEU A 463 -5.78 -4.77 -14.41
C LEU A 463 -6.49 -5.79 -13.50
N ARG A 464 -7.66 -5.46 -12.98
CA ARG A 464 -8.50 -6.38 -12.20
C ARG A 464 -8.96 -7.57 -13.04
N ALA A 465 -9.28 -7.34 -14.30
CA ALA A 465 -9.65 -8.39 -15.25
C ALA A 465 -8.48 -9.34 -15.59
N GLU A 466 -7.23 -8.87 -15.58
CA GLU A 466 -6.04 -9.72 -15.73
C GLU A 466 -5.79 -10.61 -14.50
N GLY A 467 -6.16 -10.16 -13.31
CA GLY A 467 -6.09 -10.95 -12.08
C GLY A 467 -4.74 -11.63 -11.85
N ASP A 468 -4.74 -12.94 -11.67
CA ASP A 468 -3.55 -13.75 -11.41
C ASP A 468 -2.60 -13.88 -12.62
N HIS A 469 -3.03 -13.47 -13.80
CA HIS A 469 -2.20 -13.46 -15.00
C HIS A 469 -1.21 -12.28 -15.07
N MET A 470 -1.31 -11.34 -14.15
CA MET A 470 -0.43 -10.19 -14.08
C MET A 470 1.02 -10.61 -13.74
N HIS A 471 1.88 -10.64 -14.74
CA HIS A 471 3.28 -11.07 -14.62
C HIS A 471 4.13 -10.12 -13.76
N SER A 472 3.77 -8.85 -13.68
CA SER A 472 4.48 -7.86 -12.87
C SER A 472 4.52 -8.20 -11.36
N ARG A 473 3.58 -8.99 -10.87
CA ARG A 473 3.61 -9.55 -9.51
C ARG A 473 4.76 -10.53 -9.29
N LYS A 474 5.46 -10.93 -10.35
CA LYS A 474 6.60 -11.85 -10.33
C LYS A 474 7.96 -11.13 -10.32
N LEU A 475 8.02 -9.83 -10.16
CA LEU A 475 9.26 -9.07 -10.00
C LEU A 475 9.91 -9.42 -8.65
N ARG A 476 10.88 -10.34 -8.69
CA ARG A 476 11.48 -10.93 -7.50
C ARG A 476 12.99 -11.00 -7.60
N THR A 477 13.65 -10.96 -6.43
CA THR A 477 15.08 -11.25 -6.31
C THR A 477 15.32 -12.76 -6.18
N PHE A 478 16.56 -13.20 -6.38
CA PHE A 478 16.93 -14.62 -6.27
C PHE A 478 16.70 -15.19 -4.86
N ASN A 479 16.93 -14.39 -3.83
CA ASN A 479 16.86 -14.80 -2.42
C ASN A 479 15.59 -14.28 -1.74
N GLU A 480 14.50 -14.23 -2.49
CA GLU A 480 13.22 -13.77 -1.97
C GLU A 480 12.64 -14.76 -0.97
N PRO A 481 12.09 -14.29 0.17
CA PRO A 481 11.39 -15.19 1.09
C PRO A 481 10.20 -15.87 0.43
N PRO A 482 9.80 -17.07 0.93
CA PRO A 482 8.69 -17.84 0.35
C PRO A 482 7.35 -17.09 0.37
N PHE A 483 7.13 -16.29 1.40
CA PHE A 483 5.97 -15.41 1.52
C PHE A 483 6.32 -14.02 1.00
N ARG A 484 5.50 -13.47 0.14
CA ARG A 484 5.62 -12.11 -0.37
C ARG A 484 5.10 -11.08 0.64
#